data_0250acf8f7067c7299b863c7674138f0
#
_entry.id   0250acf8f7067c7299b863c7674138f0
#
_cell.length_a   1.000
_cell.length_b   1.000
_cell.length_c   1.000
_cell.angle_alpha   90.00
_cell.angle_beta   90.00
_cell.angle_gamma   90.00
#
_symmetry.space_group_name_H-M   'P 1'
#
loop_
_entity.id
_entity.type
_entity.pdbx_description
1 polymer ?
#
loop_
_entity_poly.entity_id
_entity_poly.type
_entity_poly.pdbx_seq_one_letter_code
_entity_poly.pdbx_strand_id
1 'polypeptide(L)'
;MLRRLDYKCHFCSSCEGLGCKGEMPGMGGPWESTNFIANVAGWKRMAAQLLDSSQNLPLPTVRLAPMTGAVENVGYQEERSFYFDLLIAACAAGIGLSIGDGCPDEKLLFGIAATKAAAQFFPQARAAVFIKPYENKRILERMEWSQEVAEIYGVDIDSYNIITMRNKVNLEKKTAAQLRELKAATTFPFAIKGVFTAEDVELVTELKPDIVVVSNHGGRIETRHGSTADFLLEQGATLKTNCGQLWVDSGIRSYRDLQVAARLGASQVMIGRPVVTALCRDGVKGVIHAMECLRSVDPVLGSV
;
A
#
# COMPACT_ATOMS: atom_id res chain seq x y z
N MET A 1 -22.25 2.75 8.56
CA MET A 1 -21.02 3.42 8.09
C MET A 1 -20.88 4.75 8.81
N LEU A 2 -19.76 4.98 9.49
CA LEU A 2 -19.51 6.20 10.29
C LEU A 2 -18.80 7.30 9.47
N ARG A 3 -19.12 7.39 8.18
CA ARG A 3 -18.54 8.40 7.31
C ARG A 3 -19.37 9.69 7.32
N ARG A 4 -18.68 10.84 7.37
CA ARG A 4 -19.34 12.15 7.28
C ARG A 4 -19.81 12.40 5.86
N LEU A 5 -21.05 12.78 5.68
CA LEU A 5 -21.66 13.04 4.37
C LEU A 5 -21.16 14.37 3.74
N ASP A 6 -20.74 15.31 4.57
CA ASP A 6 -20.26 16.64 4.19
C ASP A 6 -18.73 16.74 4.07
N TYR A 7 -18.03 15.62 4.18
CA TYR A 7 -16.57 15.60 4.13
C TYR A 7 -16.03 16.10 2.80
N LYS A 8 -15.08 17.02 2.87
CA LYS A 8 -14.25 17.48 1.74
C LYS A 8 -12.77 17.34 2.08
N CYS A 9 -12.00 16.85 1.13
CA CYS A 9 -10.55 16.80 1.25
C CYS A 9 -9.94 18.21 1.13
N HIS A 10 -8.83 18.45 1.80
CA HIS A 10 -8.16 19.76 1.85
C HIS A 10 -6.69 19.70 1.45
N PHE A 11 -6.22 18.58 0.88
CA PHE A 11 -4.80 18.39 0.60
C PHE A 11 -4.30 19.08 -0.68
N CYS A 12 -5.16 19.26 -1.68
CA CYS A 12 -4.79 19.85 -2.96
C CYS A 12 -5.46 21.21 -3.13
N SER A 13 -4.70 22.22 -3.47
CA SER A 13 -5.17 23.60 -3.55
C SER A 13 -6.21 23.83 -4.65
N SER A 14 -6.10 23.09 -5.76
CA SER A 14 -6.99 23.21 -6.92
C SER A 14 -8.17 22.22 -6.91
N CYS A 15 -8.31 21.41 -5.87
CA CYS A 15 -9.31 20.35 -5.79
C CYS A 15 -10.58 20.83 -5.06
N GLU A 16 -11.74 20.49 -5.60
CA GLU A 16 -13.04 20.75 -4.94
C GLU A 16 -13.31 19.86 -3.71
N GLY A 17 -12.46 18.85 -3.46
CA GLY A 17 -12.54 17.98 -2.32
C GLY A 17 -13.57 16.84 -2.44
N LEU A 18 -14.08 16.55 -3.64
CA LEU A 18 -15.13 15.58 -3.87
C LEU A 18 -14.63 14.19 -4.32
N GLY A 19 -13.35 14.04 -4.57
CA GLY A 19 -12.74 12.79 -4.97
C GLY A 19 -11.48 12.99 -5.81
N CYS A 20 -10.68 11.96 -5.94
CA CYS A 20 -9.46 11.97 -6.73
C CYS A 20 -9.72 11.30 -8.08
N LYS A 21 -10.01 12.08 -9.11
CA LYS A 21 -10.22 11.57 -10.47
C LYS A 21 -11.35 10.52 -10.57
N GLY A 22 -12.49 10.78 -9.92
CA GLY A 22 -13.64 9.87 -9.91
C GLY A 22 -13.60 8.79 -8.83
N GLU A 23 -12.53 8.71 -8.05
CA GLU A 23 -12.47 7.86 -6.85
C GLU A 23 -13.04 8.59 -5.62
N MET A 24 -13.19 7.85 -4.52
CA MET A 24 -13.77 8.38 -3.28
C MET A 24 -13.04 9.63 -2.77
N PRO A 25 -13.78 10.56 -2.16
CA PRO A 25 -13.23 11.81 -1.67
C PRO A 25 -12.10 11.60 -0.68
N GLY A 26 -11.16 12.51 -0.71
CA GLY A 26 -10.16 12.63 0.32
C GLY A 26 -9.04 11.60 0.28
N MET A 27 -8.61 11.16 -0.86
CA MET A 27 -7.59 10.11 -0.95
C MET A 27 -6.15 10.57 -0.66
N GLY A 28 -5.99 11.59 0.17
CA GLY A 28 -4.70 11.99 0.74
C GLY A 28 -3.76 12.66 -0.24
N GLY A 29 -4.24 13.62 -1.03
CA GLY A 29 -3.41 14.53 -1.82
C GLY A 29 -2.84 14.04 -3.14
N PRO A 30 -3.42 13.03 -3.83
CA PRO A 30 -2.86 12.62 -5.13
C PRO A 30 -3.41 13.42 -6.32
N TRP A 31 -4.34 14.36 -6.13
CA TRP A 31 -5.00 15.07 -7.22
C TRP A 31 -4.03 15.85 -8.11
N GLU A 32 -3.08 16.57 -7.50
CA GLU A 32 -2.07 17.37 -8.20
C GLU A 32 -0.85 16.52 -8.63
N SER A 33 -0.79 15.25 -8.22
CA SER A 33 0.31 14.37 -8.56
C SER A 33 0.17 13.80 -9.97
N THR A 34 1.19 14.03 -10.80
CA THR A 34 1.29 13.43 -12.13
C THR A 34 1.45 11.91 -12.05
N ASN A 35 2.10 11.40 -11.00
CA ASN A 35 2.31 9.98 -10.78
C ASN A 35 1.01 9.21 -10.50
N PHE A 36 -0.01 9.85 -9.93
CA PHE A 36 -1.31 9.21 -9.74
C PHE A 36 -1.93 8.77 -11.06
N ILE A 37 -1.92 9.67 -12.04
CA ILE A 37 -2.43 9.39 -13.41
C ILE A 37 -1.51 8.40 -14.12
N ALA A 38 -0.20 8.63 -14.03
CA ALA A 38 0.80 7.78 -14.68
C ALA A 38 0.73 6.32 -14.20
N ASN A 39 0.49 6.08 -12.91
CA ASN A 39 0.35 4.74 -12.37
C ASN A 39 -0.75 3.95 -13.07
N VAL A 40 -1.98 4.47 -13.12
CA VAL A 40 -3.11 3.77 -13.75
C VAL A 40 -2.88 3.60 -15.26
N ALA A 41 -2.41 4.66 -15.92
CA ALA A 41 -2.11 4.61 -17.35
C ALA A 41 -0.96 3.62 -17.68
N GLY A 42 0.05 3.53 -16.79
CA GLY A 42 1.19 2.63 -16.95
C GLY A 42 0.78 1.16 -16.95
N TRP A 43 -0.01 0.73 -15.97
CA TRP A 43 -0.52 -0.64 -15.93
C TRP A 43 -1.34 -0.99 -17.16
N LYS A 44 -2.25 -0.09 -17.57
CA LYS A 44 -3.06 -0.28 -18.79
C LYS A 44 -2.20 -0.41 -20.05
N ARG A 45 -1.18 0.44 -20.19
CA ARG A 45 -0.22 0.38 -21.31
C ARG A 45 0.57 -0.92 -21.31
N MET A 46 1.12 -1.32 -20.15
CA MET A 46 1.85 -2.58 -20.03
C MET A 46 0.97 -3.80 -20.34
N ALA A 47 -0.29 -3.78 -19.95
CA ALA A 47 -1.24 -4.84 -20.28
C ALA A 47 -1.46 -4.96 -21.80
N ALA A 48 -1.47 -3.85 -22.52
CA ALA A 48 -1.57 -3.87 -23.97
C ALA A 48 -0.28 -4.36 -24.67
N GLN A 49 0.88 -4.14 -24.05
CA GLN A 49 2.18 -4.49 -24.63
C GLN A 49 2.64 -5.91 -24.29
N LEU A 50 2.37 -6.38 -23.05
CA LEU A 50 2.98 -7.59 -22.52
C LEU A 50 2.03 -8.80 -22.48
N LEU A 51 0.72 -8.58 -22.52
CA LEU A 51 -0.23 -9.66 -22.42
C LEU A 51 -0.68 -10.13 -23.81
N ASP A 52 -0.11 -11.22 -24.25
CA ASP A 52 -0.64 -12.04 -25.34
C ASP A 52 -1.46 -13.21 -24.76
N SER A 53 -2.28 -13.84 -25.58
CA SER A 53 -3.23 -14.88 -25.18
C SER A 53 -2.60 -16.22 -24.74
N SER A 54 -1.27 -16.33 -24.71
CA SER A 54 -0.59 -17.63 -24.65
C SER A 54 0.06 -18.01 -23.34
N GLN A 55 0.18 -17.11 -22.34
CA GLN A 55 0.88 -17.41 -21.09
C GLN A 55 -0.01 -17.24 -19.85
N ASN A 56 -0.29 -18.37 -19.20
CA ASN A 56 -1.03 -18.42 -17.94
C ASN A 56 -0.03 -18.50 -16.77
N LEU A 57 0.44 -17.36 -16.29
CA LEU A 57 1.26 -17.29 -15.09
C LEU A 57 0.36 -17.28 -13.83
N PRO A 58 0.80 -17.87 -12.71
CA PRO A 58 0.09 -17.74 -11.46
C PRO A 58 0.03 -16.26 -11.06
N LEU A 59 -1.16 -15.80 -10.69
CA LEU A 59 -1.35 -14.41 -10.26
C LEU A 59 -0.62 -14.14 -8.95
N PRO A 60 -0.12 -12.91 -8.75
CA PRO A 60 0.42 -12.51 -7.46
C PRO A 60 -0.68 -12.53 -6.41
N THR A 61 -0.31 -12.82 -5.18
CA THR A 61 -1.25 -12.69 -4.06
C THR A 61 -1.60 -11.22 -3.85
N VAL A 62 -2.80 -10.97 -3.32
CA VAL A 62 -3.29 -9.62 -3.05
C VAL A 62 -3.20 -9.33 -1.56
N ARG A 63 -2.68 -8.17 -1.22
CA ARG A 63 -2.57 -7.65 0.15
C ARG A 63 -3.16 -6.25 0.22
N LEU A 64 -3.76 -5.92 1.35
CA LEU A 64 -4.16 -4.56 1.67
C LEU A 64 -2.92 -3.65 1.76
N ALA A 65 -2.95 -2.49 1.12
CA ALA A 65 -1.91 -1.48 1.33
C ALA A 65 -2.03 -0.87 2.75
N PRO A 66 -0.92 -0.48 3.39
CA PRO A 66 -0.94 0.15 4.71
C PRO A 66 -1.55 1.55 4.62
N MET A 67 -2.81 1.70 5.00
CA MET A 67 -3.55 2.96 4.92
C MET A 67 -3.85 3.52 6.29
N THR A 68 -3.67 4.83 6.46
CA THR A 68 -3.94 5.58 7.67
C THR A 68 -4.65 6.89 7.34
N GLY A 69 -5.16 7.59 8.35
CA GLY A 69 -5.78 8.89 8.16
C GLY A 69 -7.24 8.80 7.70
N ALA A 70 -8.02 7.99 8.37
CA ALA A 70 -9.43 7.76 8.06
C ALA A 70 -10.27 9.03 8.09
N VAL A 71 -10.08 9.86 9.11
CA VAL A 71 -10.84 11.10 9.26
C VAL A 71 -10.43 12.11 8.20
N GLU A 72 -9.13 12.28 8.00
CA GLU A 72 -8.59 13.29 7.08
C GLU A 72 -8.68 12.89 5.61
N ASN A 73 -8.48 11.59 5.30
CA ASN A 73 -8.35 11.12 3.93
C ASN A 73 -9.64 10.50 3.37
N VAL A 74 -10.48 9.92 4.22
CA VAL A 74 -11.64 9.11 3.81
C VAL A 74 -12.96 9.73 4.27
N GLY A 75 -12.93 10.57 5.31
CA GLY A 75 -14.11 11.23 5.86
C GLY A 75 -14.88 10.36 6.86
N TYR A 76 -14.22 9.40 7.51
CA TYR A 76 -14.80 8.74 8.68
C TYR A 76 -15.01 9.73 9.82
N GLN A 77 -15.96 9.46 10.70
CA GLN A 77 -16.20 10.32 11.87
C GLN A 77 -15.08 10.16 12.89
N GLU A 78 -14.51 8.96 13.01
CA GLU A 78 -13.41 8.65 13.89
C GLU A 78 -12.39 7.69 13.26
N GLU A 79 -11.13 7.81 13.63
CA GLU A 79 -10.04 7.00 13.09
C GLU A 79 -10.23 5.51 13.39
N ARG A 80 -10.61 5.16 14.62
CA ARG A 80 -10.68 3.78 15.10
C ARG A 80 -11.60 2.91 14.25
N SER A 81 -12.82 3.36 14.00
CA SER A 81 -13.84 2.61 13.26
C SER A 81 -13.38 2.19 11.87
N PHE A 82 -12.62 3.05 11.20
CA PHE A 82 -12.09 2.73 9.88
C PHE A 82 -11.18 1.50 9.89
N TYR A 83 -10.26 1.40 10.86
CA TYR A 83 -9.34 0.27 10.90
C TYR A 83 -10.07 -1.04 11.14
N PHE A 84 -11.07 -1.05 12.01
CA PHE A 84 -11.89 -2.24 12.25
C PHE A 84 -12.67 -2.64 10.99
N ASP A 85 -13.38 -1.71 10.36
CA ASP A 85 -14.14 -1.97 9.14
C ASP A 85 -13.22 -2.50 8.03
N LEU A 86 -12.07 -1.84 7.83
CA LEU A 86 -11.13 -2.14 6.77
C LEU A 86 -10.51 -3.53 6.93
N LEU A 87 -9.98 -3.86 8.12
CA LEU A 87 -9.28 -5.12 8.33
C LEU A 87 -10.24 -6.31 8.36
N ILE A 88 -11.44 -6.18 8.93
CA ILE A 88 -12.47 -7.21 8.85
C ILE A 88 -12.88 -7.45 7.39
N ALA A 89 -13.09 -6.39 6.61
CA ALA A 89 -13.43 -6.51 5.20
C ALA A 89 -12.31 -7.17 4.37
N ALA A 90 -11.06 -6.84 4.66
CA ALA A 90 -9.90 -7.45 4.01
C ALA A 90 -9.79 -8.96 4.33
N CYS A 91 -9.97 -9.35 5.61
CA CYS A 91 -10.03 -10.75 6.00
C CYS A 91 -11.16 -11.50 5.28
N ALA A 92 -12.37 -10.93 5.27
CA ALA A 92 -13.53 -11.54 4.61
C ALA A 92 -13.34 -11.69 3.09
N ALA A 93 -12.60 -10.77 2.47
CA ALA A 93 -12.25 -10.85 1.05
C ALA A 93 -11.03 -11.76 0.76
N GLY A 94 -10.44 -12.38 1.76
CA GLY A 94 -9.32 -13.31 1.61
C GLY A 94 -8.06 -12.64 1.05
N ILE A 95 -7.76 -11.41 1.50
CA ILE A 95 -6.51 -10.71 1.16
C ILE A 95 -5.63 -10.53 2.40
N GLY A 96 -4.31 -10.51 2.19
CA GLY A 96 -3.36 -10.27 3.27
C GLY A 96 -3.55 -8.89 3.92
N LEU A 97 -3.27 -8.79 5.20
CA LEU A 97 -3.42 -7.55 5.93
C LEU A 97 -2.12 -6.74 5.94
N SER A 98 -2.25 -5.42 5.86
CA SER A 98 -1.19 -4.49 6.25
C SER A 98 -1.76 -3.37 7.09
N ILE A 99 -1.00 -2.96 8.08
CA ILE A 99 -1.26 -1.76 8.87
C ILE A 99 -0.09 -0.80 8.72
N GLY A 100 -0.40 0.47 8.73
CA GLY A 100 0.58 1.54 8.65
C GLY A 100 0.61 2.33 9.95
N ASP A 101 1.71 3.02 10.15
CA ASP A 101 1.78 4.01 11.20
C ASP A 101 1.50 5.43 10.66
N GLY A 102 1.33 6.35 11.57
CA GLY A 102 1.03 7.75 11.25
C GLY A 102 1.20 8.64 12.45
N CYS A 103 0.80 9.90 12.30
CA CYS A 103 0.71 10.85 13.38
C CYS A 103 -0.78 11.21 13.60
N PRO A 104 -1.29 11.12 14.83
CA PRO A 104 -0.60 10.64 16.04
C PRO A 104 -0.40 9.12 16.10
N ASP A 105 0.32 8.64 17.14
CA ASP A 105 0.71 7.24 17.32
C ASP A 105 -0.48 6.28 17.44
N GLU A 106 -1.63 6.79 17.88
CA GLU A 106 -2.90 6.07 17.95
C GLU A 106 -3.31 5.45 16.61
N LYS A 107 -2.86 5.99 15.48
CA LYS A 107 -3.14 5.40 14.17
C LYS A 107 -2.56 3.99 14.04
N LEU A 108 -1.35 3.77 14.53
CA LEU A 108 -0.76 2.43 14.61
C LEU A 108 -1.48 1.57 15.65
N LEU A 109 -1.75 2.12 16.83
CA LEU A 109 -2.41 1.39 17.92
C LEU A 109 -3.83 0.92 17.54
N PHE A 110 -4.58 1.71 16.77
CA PHE A 110 -5.88 1.29 16.22
C PHE A 110 -5.72 0.16 15.20
N GLY A 111 -4.70 0.21 14.33
CA GLY A 111 -4.38 -0.89 13.43
C GLY A 111 -4.05 -2.18 14.17
N ILE A 112 -3.24 -2.11 15.22
CA ILE A 112 -2.92 -3.24 16.09
C ILE A 112 -4.19 -3.80 16.76
N ALA A 113 -5.01 -2.93 17.37
CA ALA A 113 -6.25 -3.34 18.03
C ALA A 113 -7.24 -3.97 17.04
N ALA A 114 -7.36 -3.42 15.84
CA ALA A 114 -8.23 -3.96 14.80
C ALA A 114 -7.73 -5.33 14.29
N THR A 115 -6.40 -5.53 14.17
CA THR A 115 -5.83 -6.83 13.81
C THR A 115 -6.11 -7.89 14.89
N LYS A 116 -5.95 -7.53 16.18
CA LYS A 116 -6.29 -8.41 17.30
C LYS A 116 -7.77 -8.79 17.29
N ALA A 117 -8.65 -7.83 17.03
CA ALA A 117 -10.08 -8.08 16.92
C ALA A 117 -10.43 -8.97 15.70
N ALA A 118 -9.80 -8.73 14.55
CA ALA A 118 -9.97 -9.58 13.36
C ALA A 118 -9.57 -11.02 13.64
N ALA A 119 -8.51 -11.25 14.42
CA ALA A 119 -8.04 -12.58 14.80
C ALA A 119 -9.04 -13.39 15.63
N GLN A 120 -10.03 -12.75 16.27
CA GLN A 120 -11.11 -13.45 16.96
C GLN A 120 -12.05 -14.19 16.00
N PHE A 121 -12.21 -13.67 14.78
CA PHE A 121 -13.07 -14.24 13.75
C PHE A 121 -12.27 -14.96 12.65
N PHE A 122 -11.04 -14.54 12.45
CA PHE A 122 -10.10 -15.05 11.46
C PHE A 122 -8.78 -15.41 12.16
N PRO A 123 -8.62 -16.61 12.72
CA PRO A 123 -7.47 -16.96 13.57
C PRO A 123 -6.09 -16.77 12.91
N GLN A 124 -6.05 -16.77 11.57
CA GLN A 124 -4.83 -16.55 10.80
C GLN A 124 -4.49 -15.06 10.59
N ALA A 125 -5.37 -14.14 11.06
CA ALA A 125 -5.16 -12.72 10.83
C ALA A 125 -3.87 -12.24 11.52
N ARG A 126 -2.91 -11.85 10.68
CA ARG A 126 -1.66 -11.18 11.03
C ARG A 126 -1.43 -10.09 9.99
N ALA A 127 -0.67 -9.08 10.33
CA ALA A 127 -0.45 -7.94 9.46
C ALA A 127 1.03 -7.72 9.14
N ALA A 128 1.31 -7.31 7.92
CA ALA A 128 2.56 -6.61 7.62
C ALA A 128 2.46 -5.20 8.22
N VAL A 129 3.41 -4.84 9.08
CA VAL A 129 3.44 -3.56 9.79
C VAL A 129 4.44 -2.64 9.10
N PHE A 130 3.93 -1.60 8.42
CA PHE A 130 4.75 -0.61 7.74
C PHE A 130 4.90 0.64 8.57
N ILE A 131 6.15 0.96 8.92
CA ILE A 131 6.51 2.04 9.82
C ILE A 131 7.17 3.16 9.03
N LYS A 132 6.88 4.40 9.38
CA LYS A 132 7.52 5.57 8.78
C LYS A 132 9.02 5.64 9.13
N PRO A 133 9.86 6.27 8.30
CA PRO A 133 11.31 6.29 8.52
C PRO A 133 11.73 7.30 9.59
N TYR A 134 11.26 7.08 10.81
CA TYR A 134 11.74 7.78 12.01
C TYR A 134 13.20 7.40 12.32
N GLU A 135 13.80 8.01 13.34
CA GLU A 135 15.00 7.47 13.97
C GLU A 135 14.80 6.01 14.41
N ASN A 136 15.83 5.18 14.37
CA ASN A 136 15.71 3.73 14.58
C ASN A 136 15.09 3.38 15.93
N LYS A 137 15.44 4.12 17.00
CA LYS A 137 14.85 3.91 18.31
C LYS A 137 13.33 3.94 18.28
N ARG A 138 12.75 4.91 17.56
CA ARG A 138 11.30 5.07 17.45
C ARG A 138 10.67 3.99 16.54
N ILE A 139 11.40 3.48 15.56
CA ILE A 139 10.95 2.34 14.75
C ILE A 139 10.92 1.06 15.61
N LEU A 140 11.96 0.79 16.37
CA LEU A 140 12.05 -0.37 17.27
C LEU A 140 10.91 -0.39 18.32
N GLU A 141 10.60 0.76 18.89
CA GLU A 141 9.46 0.93 19.80
C GLU A 141 8.12 0.51 19.15
N ARG A 142 7.89 0.88 17.89
CA ARG A 142 6.70 0.49 17.12
C ARG A 142 6.68 -0.99 16.75
N MET A 143 7.83 -1.56 16.48
CA MET A 143 7.97 -2.99 16.25
C MET A 143 7.58 -3.76 17.53
N GLU A 144 8.02 -3.31 18.71
CA GLU A 144 7.66 -3.89 19.98
C GLU A 144 6.14 -3.81 20.22
N TRP A 145 5.50 -2.65 20.01
CA TRP A 145 4.05 -2.48 20.20
C TRP A 145 3.22 -3.43 19.33
N SER A 146 3.70 -3.75 18.15
CA SER A 146 2.96 -4.54 17.15
C SER A 146 3.35 -6.01 17.10
N GLN A 147 4.28 -6.48 17.92
CA GLN A 147 4.86 -7.82 17.86
C GLN A 147 3.83 -8.95 17.85
N GLU A 148 2.75 -8.83 18.64
CA GLU A 148 1.71 -9.87 18.73
C GLU A 148 0.89 -10.04 17.43
N VAL A 149 0.81 -9.00 16.60
CA VAL A 149 -0.01 -8.99 15.38
C VAL A 149 0.82 -9.03 14.10
N ALA A 150 2.12 -8.82 14.20
CA ALA A 150 3.00 -8.75 13.05
C ALA A 150 3.26 -10.14 12.43
N GLU A 151 3.39 -10.16 11.12
CA GLU A 151 3.99 -11.25 10.35
C GLU A 151 5.18 -10.77 9.51
N ILE A 152 5.27 -9.46 9.26
CA ILE A 152 6.31 -8.79 8.48
C ILE A 152 6.50 -7.41 9.09
N TYR A 153 7.73 -6.94 9.19
CA TYR A 153 8.03 -5.54 9.44
C TYR A 153 8.56 -4.85 8.19
N GLY A 154 8.07 -3.66 7.93
CA GLY A 154 8.52 -2.86 6.80
C GLY A 154 8.77 -1.40 7.16
N VAL A 155 9.67 -0.76 6.44
CA VAL A 155 9.91 0.68 6.51
C VAL A 155 9.50 1.34 5.20
N ASP A 156 8.66 2.38 5.29
CA ASP A 156 8.26 3.23 4.16
C ASP A 156 9.40 4.22 3.84
N ILE A 157 10.43 3.79 3.11
CA ILE A 157 11.66 4.56 2.90
C ILE A 157 11.46 5.86 2.11
N ASP A 158 10.39 5.96 1.32
CA ASP A 158 10.04 7.12 0.49
C ASP A 158 9.32 8.22 1.27
N SER A 159 8.79 7.91 2.45
CA SER A 159 7.84 8.78 3.12
C SER A 159 8.46 9.87 4.02
N TYR A 160 9.80 10.01 4.02
CA TYR A 160 10.46 11.07 4.80
C TYR A 160 10.03 12.50 4.41
N ASN A 161 9.47 12.68 3.23
CA ASN A 161 8.96 13.97 2.75
C ASN A 161 7.48 13.92 2.32
N ILE A 162 6.70 12.94 2.82
CA ILE A 162 5.30 12.79 2.44
C ILE A 162 4.45 13.96 2.98
N ILE A 163 3.59 14.52 2.14
CA ILE A 163 2.80 15.71 2.46
C ILE A 163 1.92 15.55 3.71
N THR A 164 1.38 14.36 3.93
CA THR A 164 0.47 14.07 5.06
C THR A 164 1.14 14.07 6.44
N MET A 165 2.48 13.96 6.47
CA MET A 165 3.28 13.94 7.69
C MET A 165 4.18 15.18 7.84
N ARG A 166 4.21 16.04 6.83
CA ARG A 166 5.06 17.25 6.81
C ARG A 166 4.76 18.15 8.00
N ASN A 167 5.80 18.59 8.69
CA ASN A 167 5.74 19.43 9.89
C ASN A 167 5.01 18.83 11.10
N LYS A 168 4.64 17.55 11.05
CA LYS A 168 4.02 16.85 12.20
C LYS A 168 5.04 16.01 12.99
N VAL A 169 6.00 15.43 12.29
CA VAL A 169 7.03 14.54 12.87
C VAL A 169 8.33 14.65 12.08
N ASN A 170 9.45 14.28 12.73
CA ASN A 170 10.74 14.18 12.09
C ASN A 170 10.87 12.82 11.42
N LEU A 171 11.03 12.82 10.11
CA LEU A 171 11.31 11.64 9.29
C LEU A 171 12.65 11.86 8.59
N GLU A 172 13.40 10.80 8.36
CA GLU A 172 14.72 10.88 7.76
C GLU A 172 14.90 9.87 6.62
N LYS A 173 15.73 10.21 5.64
CA LYS A 173 16.14 9.26 4.62
C LYS A 173 17.03 8.19 5.28
N LYS A 174 16.68 6.91 5.12
CA LYS A 174 17.39 5.80 5.74
C LYS A 174 18.61 5.36 4.93
N THR A 175 19.70 5.08 5.64
CA THR A 175 20.87 4.42 5.08
C THR A 175 20.76 2.90 5.18
N ALA A 176 21.55 2.18 4.37
CA ALA A 176 21.61 0.72 4.44
C ALA A 176 22.05 0.22 5.83
N ALA A 177 22.96 0.94 6.50
CA ALA A 177 23.39 0.59 7.85
C ALA A 177 22.25 0.67 8.88
N GLN A 178 21.45 1.74 8.85
CA GLN A 178 20.29 1.91 9.73
C GLN A 178 19.21 0.84 9.47
N LEU A 179 18.96 0.53 8.19
CA LEU A 179 17.98 -0.53 7.84
C LEU A 179 18.49 -1.93 8.21
N ARG A 180 19.80 -2.16 8.14
CA ARG A 180 20.42 -3.43 8.56
C ARG A 180 20.28 -3.64 10.07
N GLU A 181 20.44 -2.59 10.86
CA GLU A 181 20.18 -2.61 12.31
C GLU A 181 18.73 -3.02 12.60
N LEU A 182 17.74 -2.41 11.93
CA LEU A 182 16.32 -2.76 12.09
C LEU A 182 16.02 -4.18 11.64
N LYS A 183 16.59 -4.63 10.52
CA LYS A 183 16.45 -6.01 10.04
C LYS A 183 17.01 -7.01 11.05
N ALA A 184 18.12 -6.72 11.67
CA ALA A 184 18.76 -7.57 12.69
C ALA A 184 17.96 -7.63 14.02
N ALA A 185 17.10 -6.65 14.27
CA ALA A 185 16.31 -6.57 15.50
C ALA A 185 15.02 -7.42 15.48
N THR A 186 14.73 -8.10 14.37
CA THR A 186 13.52 -8.92 14.23
C THR A 186 13.82 -10.27 13.62
N THR A 187 13.00 -11.28 13.98
CA THR A 187 12.98 -12.61 13.33
C THR A 187 11.93 -12.69 12.22
N PHE A 188 11.03 -11.72 12.13
CA PHE A 188 10.07 -11.63 11.02
C PHE A 188 10.74 -11.15 9.74
N PRO A 189 10.23 -11.52 8.56
CA PRO A 189 10.71 -10.97 7.30
C PRO A 189 10.72 -9.43 7.32
N PHE A 190 11.78 -8.82 6.81
CA PHE A 190 11.97 -7.38 6.78
C PHE A 190 11.77 -6.82 5.37
N ALA A 191 10.86 -5.86 5.25
CA ALA A 191 10.48 -5.22 4.01
C ALA A 191 10.99 -3.77 3.92
N ILE A 192 11.35 -3.33 2.74
CA ILE A 192 11.44 -1.91 2.42
C ILE A 192 10.40 -1.56 1.36
N LYS A 193 9.65 -0.50 1.60
CA LYS A 193 8.59 -0.02 0.72
C LYS A 193 8.87 1.41 0.28
N GLY A 194 8.51 1.72 -0.97
CA GLY A 194 8.80 3.01 -1.56
C GLY A 194 10.02 3.00 -2.47
N VAL A 195 10.43 1.84 -2.95
CA VAL A 195 11.52 1.69 -3.91
C VAL A 195 11.05 2.18 -5.28
N PHE A 196 11.60 3.31 -5.74
CA PHE A 196 11.15 3.96 -6.98
C PHE A 196 12.23 4.78 -7.70
N THR A 197 13.45 4.84 -7.19
CA THR A 197 14.57 5.57 -7.79
C THR A 197 15.78 4.67 -8.00
N ALA A 198 16.78 5.14 -8.78
CA ALA A 198 18.04 4.41 -8.94
C ALA A 198 18.79 4.26 -7.61
N GLU A 199 18.78 5.31 -6.77
CA GLU A 199 19.36 5.25 -5.42
C GLU A 199 18.72 4.17 -4.54
N ASP A 200 17.39 3.97 -4.68
CA ASP A 200 16.68 2.92 -3.94
C ASP A 200 17.10 1.53 -4.44
N VAL A 201 17.41 1.36 -5.72
CA VAL A 201 17.93 0.09 -6.28
C VAL A 201 19.32 -0.21 -5.73
N GLU A 202 20.18 0.81 -5.60
CA GLU A 202 21.50 0.68 -4.96
C GLU A 202 21.35 0.28 -3.49
N LEU A 203 20.40 0.93 -2.77
CA LEU A 203 20.07 0.59 -1.38
C LEU A 203 19.60 -0.85 -1.24
N VAL A 204 18.74 -1.34 -2.13
CA VAL A 204 18.28 -2.74 -2.17
C VAL A 204 19.45 -3.68 -2.40
N THR A 205 20.34 -3.36 -3.32
CA THR A 205 21.50 -4.18 -3.66
C THR A 205 22.47 -4.33 -2.49
N GLU A 206 22.65 -3.26 -1.71
CA GLU A 206 23.49 -3.25 -0.51
C GLU A 206 22.82 -3.96 0.69
N LEU A 207 21.54 -3.71 0.92
CA LEU A 207 20.79 -4.22 2.09
C LEU A 207 20.37 -5.69 1.93
N LYS A 208 19.96 -6.09 0.74
CA LYS A 208 19.33 -7.39 0.44
C LYS A 208 18.20 -7.71 1.41
N PRO A 209 17.11 -6.93 1.38
CA PRO A 209 15.97 -7.13 2.26
C PRO A 209 15.23 -8.43 1.89
N ASP A 210 14.41 -8.95 2.81
CA ASP A 210 13.59 -10.12 2.52
C ASP A 210 12.48 -9.79 1.52
N ILE A 211 11.96 -8.56 1.59
CA ILE A 211 10.87 -8.07 0.73
C ILE A 211 11.19 -6.67 0.22
N VAL A 212 11.01 -6.46 -1.08
CA VAL A 212 11.02 -5.14 -1.71
C VAL A 212 9.62 -4.82 -2.22
N VAL A 213 9.11 -3.63 -1.89
CA VAL A 213 7.87 -3.12 -2.46
C VAL A 213 8.18 -1.94 -3.39
N VAL A 214 8.04 -2.15 -4.69
CA VAL A 214 8.07 -1.07 -5.68
C VAL A 214 6.83 -0.21 -5.49
N SER A 215 7.02 1.06 -5.15
CA SER A 215 5.95 1.95 -4.73
C SER A 215 6.33 3.41 -4.90
N ASN A 216 5.39 4.25 -5.31
CA ASN A 216 5.46 5.71 -5.21
C ASN A 216 4.35 6.27 -4.32
N HIS A 217 3.95 5.48 -3.30
CA HIS A 217 2.93 5.86 -2.31
C HIS A 217 1.57 6.21 -2.92
N GLY A 218 1.19 5.47 -3.96
CA GLY A 218 -0.06 5.71 -4.69
C GLY A 218 -0.05 7.02 -5.48
N GLY A 219 1.12 7.48 -5.90
CA GLY A 219 1.31 8.71 -6.63
C GLY A 219 1.60 9.94 -5.74
N ARG A 220 1.72 9.78 -4.42
CA ARG A 220 2.01 10.89 -3.50
C ARG A 220 3.48 11.30 -3.46
N ILE A 221 4.37 10.45 -3.94
CA ILE A 221 5.81 10.69 -4.00
C ILE A 221 6.20 10.94 -5.44
N GLU A 222 6.84 12.06 -5.69
CA GLU A 222 7.24 12.55 -7.02
C GLU A 222 8.75 12.77 -7.13
N THR A 223 9.56 12.05 -6.37
CA THR A 223 11.03 12.05 -6.50
C THR A 223 11.48 11.53 -7.87
N ARG A 224 10.66 10.71 -8.51
CA ARG A 224 10.74 10.30 -9.90
C ARG A 224 9.36 10.41 -10.52
N HIS A 225 9.26 10.90 -11.75
CA HIS A 225 8.02 10.88 -12.52
C HIS A 225 7.83 9.53 -13.25
N GLY A 226 6.59 9.06 -13.30
CA GLY A 226 6.22 7.84 -14.00
C GLY A 226 5.42 6.86 -13.15
N SER A 227 5.16 5.68 -13.71
CA SER A 227 4.41 4.62 -13.06
C SER A 227 5.30 3.58 -12.39
N THR A 228 4.75 2.91 -11.37
CA THR A 228 5.39 1.74 -10.77
C THR A 228 5.47 0.56 -11.73
N ALA A 229 4.57 0.47 -12.72
CA ALA A 229 4.65 -0.54 -13.78
C ALA A 229 5.88 -0.34 -14.68
N ASP A 230 6.15 0.93 -15.09
CA ASP A 230 7.35 1.24 -15.89
C ASP A 230 8.62 0.95 -15.10
N PHE A 231 8.66 1.37 -13.82
CA PHE A 231 9.80 1.12 -12.97
C PHE A 231 10.05 -0.38 -12.74
N LEU A 232 8.98 -1.15 -12.56
CA LEU A 232 9.07 -2.59 -12.41
C LEU A 232 9.59 -3.26 -13.70
N LEU A 233 9.18 -2.77 -14.87
CA LEU A 233 9.73 -3.23 -16.16
C LEU A 233 11.24 -2.93 -16.27
N GLU A 234 11.66 -1.73 -15.87
CA GLU A 234 13.06 -1.29 -15.97
C GLU A 234 13.97 -1.99 -14.94
N GLN A 235 13.51 -2.14 -13.70
CA GLN A 235 14.36 -2.54 -12.57
C GLN A 235 13.96 -3.87 -11.91
N GLY A 236 12.84 -4.46 -12.29
CA GLY A 236 12.29 -5.66 -11.65
C GLY A 236 13.26 -6.83 -11.62
N ALA A 237 14.01 -7.08 -12.70
CA ALA A 237 14.99 -8.15 -12.76
C ALA A 237 16.13 -7.93 -11.75
N THR A 238 16.66 -6.71 -11.66
CA THR A 238 17.71 -6.33 -10.70
C THR A 238 17.21 -6.44 -9.27
N LEU A 239 16.01 -5.93 -8.98
CA LEU A 239 15.42 -6.01 -7.65
C LEU A 239 15.18 -7.46 -7.21
N LYS A 240 14.66 -8.29 -8.11
CA LYS A 240 14.36 -9.70 -7.84
C LYS A 240 15.60 -10.52 -7.48
N THR A 241 16.78 -10.19 -8.03
CA THR A 241 18.04 -10.86 -7.69
C THR A 241 18.61 -10.40 -6.35
N ASN A 242 18.13 -9.28 -5.81
CA ASN A 242 18.62 -8.67 -4.59
C ASN A 242 17.61 -8.65 -3.43
N CYS A 243 16.50 -9.37 -3.54
CA CYS A 243 15.54 -9.56 -2.46
C CYS A 243 14.94 -10.98 -2.47
N GLY A 244 14.33 -11.39 -1.35
CA GLY A 244 13.62 -12.66 -1.27
C GLY A 244 12.31 -12.65 -2.04
N GLN A 245 11.52 -11.57 -1.90
CA GLN A 245 10.24 -11.37 -2.59
C GLN A 245 10.16 -9.96 -3.18
N LEU A 246 9.61 -9.87 -4.39
CA LEU A 246 9.34 -8.62 -5.06
C LEU A 246 7.83 -8.36 -5.07
N TRP A 247 7.42 -7.25 -4.47
CA TRP A 247 6.04 -6.78 -4.41
C TRP A 247 5.90 -5.45 -5.15
N VAL A 248 4.66 -5.07 -5.45
CA VAL A 248 4.38 -3.79 -6.08
C VAL A 248 3.04 -3.24 -5.63
N ASP A 249 2.95 -1.91 -5.58
CA ASP A 249 1.69 -1.19 -5.39
C ASP A 249 1.52 -0.05 -6.40
N SER A 250 0.52 0.76 -6.18
CA SER A 250 0.19 1.96 -6.93
C SER A 250 -0.40 1.74 -8.33
N GLY A 251 -1.68 2.05 -8.46
CA GLY A 251 -2.38 2.11 -9.74
C GLY A 251 -3.04 0.82 -10.23
N ILE A 252 -2.89 -0.29 -9.55
CA ILE A 252 -3.48 -1.59 -9.90
C ILE A 252 -5.01 -1.53 -9.73
N ARG A 253 -5.79 -1.90 -10.79
CA ARG A 253 -7.24 -1.78 -10.85
C ARG A 253 -7.95 -2.98 -11.44
N SER A 254 -7.25 -3.86 -12.16
CA SER A 254 -7.86 -4.91 -12.96
C SER A 254 -7.11 -6.23 -12.88
N TYR A 255 -7.81 -7.31 -13.31
CA TYR A 255 -7.19 -8.62 -13.51
C TYR A 255 -5.96 -8.57 -14.40
N ARG A 256 -6.03 -7.78 -15.49
CA ARG A 256 -4.90 -7.63 -16.43
C ARG A 256 -3.68 -6.98 -15.77
N ASP A 257 -3.89 -6.09 -14.82
CA ASP A 257 -2.78 -5.48 -14.07
C ASP A 257 -2.11 -6.52 -13.16
N LEU A 258 -2.87 -7.46 -12.59
CA LEU A 258 -2.30 -8.60 -11.84
C LEU A 258 -1.46 -9.50 -12.75
N GLN A 259 -1.93 -9.79 -13.97
CA GLN A 259 -1.17 -10.57 -14.95
C GLN A 259 0.14 -9.86 -15.34
N VAL A 260 0.10 -8.55 -15.55
CA VAL A 260 1.30 -7.74 -15.81
C VAL A 260 2.27 -7.79 -14.64
N ALA A 261 1.78 -7.62 -13.41
CA ALA A 261 2.60 -7.70 -12.21
C ALA A 261 3.30 -9.07 -12.08
N ALA A 262 2.56 -10.17 -12.33
CA ALA A 262 3.13 -11.52 -12.38
C ALA A 262 4.23 -11.65 -13.43
N ARG A 263 3.98 -11.15 -14.64
CA ARG A 263 4.93 -11.20 -15.75
C ARG A 263 6.20 -10.41 -15.49
N LEU A 264 6.08 -9.31 -14.77
CA LEU A 264 7.22 -8.48 -14.33
C LEU A 264 7.89 -9.01 -13.05
N GLY A 265 7.46 -10.16 -12.54
CA GLY A 265 8.11 -10.90 -11.47
C GLY A 265 7.64 -10.58 -10.07
N ALA A 266 6.58 -9.78 -9.91
CA ALA A 266 5.99 -9.52 -8.60
C ALA A 266 5.25 -10.77 -8.08
N SER A 267 5.56 -11.17 -6.84
CA SER A 267 4.89 -12.28 -6.15
C SER A 267 3.64 -11.84 -5.36
N GLN A 268 3.57 -10.55 -5.03
CA GLN A 268 2.44 -9.97 -4.33
C GLN A 268 2.16 -8.55 -4.81
N VAL A 269 0.89 -8.15 -4.80
CA VAL A 269 0.46 -6.77 -5.05
C VAL A 269 -0.22 -6.19 -3.83
N MET A 270 -0.06 -4.87 -3.60
CA MET A 270 -0.75 -4.18 -2.53
C MET A 270 -1.78 -3.20 -3.10
N ILE A 271 -2.99 -3.21 -2.55
CA ILE A 271 -4.13 -2.45 -3.05
C ILE A 271 -4.73 -1.58 -1.94
N GLY A 272 -4.89 -0.30 -2.22
CA GLY A 272 -5.46 0.68 -1.29
C GLY A 272 -6.82 1.20 -1.73
N ARG A 273 -6.84 2.18 -2.61
CA ARG A 273 -8.05 2.93 -3.01
C ARG A 273 -9.23 2.07 -3.44
N PRO A 274 -9.08 1.04 -4.30
CA PRO A 274 -10.20 0.19 -4.68
C PRO A 274 -10.88 -0.46 -3.48
N VAL A 275 -10.10 -0.91 -2.48
CA VAL A 275 -10.64 -1.49 -1.25
C VAL A 275 -11.40 -0.45 -0.44
N VAL A 276 -10.84 0.74 -0.25
CA VAL A 276 -11.49 1.83 0.49
C VAL A 276 -12.76 2.31 -0.22
N THR A 277 -12.71 2.45 -1.54
CA THR A 277 -13.88 2.85 -2.34
C THR A 277 -15.02 1.84 -2.18
N ALA A 278 -14.71 0.55 -2.31
CA ALA A 278 -15.69 -0.53 -2.14
C ALA A 278 -16.23 -0.59 -0.70
N LEU A 279 -15.35 -0.45 0.30
CA LEU A 279 -15.74 -0.38 1.71
C LEU A 279 -16.70 0.78 1.99
N CYS A 280 -16.39 1.97 1.47
CA CYS A 280 -17.21 3.16 1.66
C CYS A 280 -18.57 3.04 0.97
N ARG A 281 -18.66 2.33 -0.16
CA ARG A 281 -19.89 2.17 -0.93
C ARG A 281 -20.80 1.09 -0.33
N ASP A 282 -20.27 -0.12 -0.12
CA ASP A 282 -21.08 -1.30 0.18
C ASP A 282 -20.55 -2.12 1.38
N GLY A 283 -19.65 -1.56 2.20
CA GLY A 283 -19.10 -2.22 3.37
C GLY A 283 -18.29 -3.47 3.02
N VAL A 284 -18.34 -4.46 3.88
CA VAL A 284 -17.63 -5.74 3.71
C VAL A 284 -17.99 -6.43 2.41
N LYS A 285 -19.29 -6.44 2.04
CA LYS A 285 -19.78 -7.07 0.79
C LYS A 285 -19.15 -6.41 -0.44
N GLY A 286 -19.03 -5.08 -0.43
CA GLY A 286 -18.38 -4.33 -1.49
C GLY A 286 -16.92 -4.71 -1.68
N VAL A 287 -16.19 -4.88 -0.58
CA VAL A 287 -14.77 -5.30 -0.65
C VAL A 287 -14.62 -6.72 -1.18
N ILE A 288 -15.45 -7.67 -0.72
CA ILE A 288 -15.48 -9.04 -1.24
C ILE A 288 -15.69 -9.00 -2.76
N HIS A 289 -16.75 -8.34 -3.21
CA HIS A 289 -17.07 -8.25 -4.63
C HIS A 289 -15.96 -7.57 -5.45
N ALA A 290 -15.38 -6.48 -4.95
CA ALA A 290 -14.28 -5.81 -5.64
C ALA A 290 -13.05 -6.71 -5.81
N MET A 291 -12.76 -7.57 -4.82
CA MET A 291 -11.64 -8.51 -4.89
C MET A 291 -11.93 -9.73 -5.78
N GLU A 292 -13.17 -10.16 -5.85
CA GLU A 292 -13.62 -11.16 -6.82
C GLU A 292 -13.46 -10.65 -8.26
N CYS A 293 -13.95 -9.44 -8.54
CA CYS A 293 -13.78 -8.79 -9.85
C CYS A 293 -12.30 -8.62 -10.23
N LEU A 294 -11.46 -8.22 -9.27
CA LEU A 294 -10.03 -8.07 -9.51
C LEU A 294 -9.33 -9.39 -9.89
N ARG A 295 -9.83 -10.50 -9.37
CA ARG A 295 -9.25 -11.84 -9.60
C ARG A 295 -9.89 -12.60 -10.76
N SER A 296 -10.93 -12.08 -11.38
CA SER A 296 -11.66 -12.74 -12.46
C SER A 296 -11.35 -12.18 -13.83
N VAL A 297 -11.39 -13.06 -14.83
CA VAL A 297 -11.17 -12.72 -16.25
C VAL A 297 -12.36 -11.98 -16.87
N ASP A 298 -13.56 -12.13 -16.27
CA ASP A 298 -14.83 -11.65 -16.85
C ASP A 298 -15.06 -10.16 -16.56
N PRO A 299 -15.01 -9.28 -17.60
CA PRO A 299 -15.24 -7.85 -17.43
C PRO A 299 -16.72 -7.46 -17.31
N VAL A 300 -17.66 -8.39 -17.27
CA VAL A 300 -19.11 -8.10 -17.32
C VAL A 300 -19.61 -7.35 -16.07
N LEU A 301 -18.81 -7.22 -15.03
CA LEU A 301 -19.18 -6.52 -13.79
C LEU A 301 -18.34 -5.25 -13.51
N GLY A 302 -17.47 -4.84 -14.43
CA GLY A 302 -16.51 -3.73 -14.24
C GLY A 302 -16.91 -2.37 -14.84
N SER A 303 -18.15 -2.17 -15.25
CA SER A 303 -18.67 -0.89 -15.72
C SER A 303 -19.69 -0.31 -14.72
N VAL A 304 -19.17 0.28 -13.65
CA VAL A 304 -19.92 1.28 -12.87
C VAL A 304 -18.98 2.44 -12.57
#